data_5b47805826d542062c419611f41f6b5a
#
_entry.id   5b47805826d542062c419611f41f6b5a
#
_cell.length_a   1.000
_cell.length_b   1.000
_cell.length_c   1.000
_cell.angle_alpha   90.00
_cell.angle_beta   90.00
_cell.angle_gamma   90.00
#
_symmetry.space_group_name_H-M   'P 1'
#
loop_
_entity.id
_entity.type
_entity.pdbx_description
1 polymer ?
#
loop_
_entity_poly.entity_id
_entity_poly.type
_entity_poly.pdbx_seq_one_letter_code
_entity_poly.pdbx_strand_id
1 'polypeptide(L)'
;KSMNEKTKNALLSIVASLVCIVIGLLVGFIILYCINAENAVDGFTRIIKGGFYLKPKGIGSEIAQSAPLIMTGLSVAFAFKTGLFNIGAAGQYTVGVFGALYFAIILHMPWYVCLLAAMVCGAIWGAVPGIFKAYFNVNEVITSIMFNWIGLYLVNELMYNTIPDMYDQKTTRTYKLSS
;
A
#
# COMPACT_ATOMS: atom_id res chain seq x y z
N LYS A 1 -17.93 13.44 37.72
CA LYS A 1 -17.52 14.32 36.58
C LYS A 1 -17.97 13.62 35.29
N SER A 2 -19.07 14.08 34.66
CA SER A 2 -19.58 13.47 33.43
C SER A 2 -18.54 13.69 32.34
N MET A 3 -18.16 12.59 31.71
CA MET A 3 -17.24 12.59 30.56
C MET A 3 -17.90 13.35 29.40
N ASN A 4 -17.16 14.28 28.77
CA ASN A 4 -17.68 15.08 27.66
C ASN A 4 -18.18 14.13 26.53
N GLU A 5 -19.31 14.42 25.89
CA GLU A 5 -19.90 13.58 24.84
C GLU A 5 -18.91 13.26 23.70
N LYS A 6 -18.07 14.21 23.31
CA LYS A 6 -16.99 13.98 22.32
C LYS A 6 -15.99 12.91 22.77
N THR A 7 -15.61 12.91 24.04
CA THR A 7 -14.68 11.92 24.62
C THR A 7 -15.34 10.55 24.71
N LYS A 8 -16.65 10.50 25.05
CA LYS A 8 -17.41 9.25 25.07
C LYS A 8 -17.54 8.62 23.69
N ASN A 9 -17.85 9.42 22.67
CA ASN A 9 -17.96 8.93 21.29
C ASN A 9 -16.62 8.48 20.74
N ALA A 10 -15.53 9.17 21.04
CA ALA A 10 -14.18 8.74 20.67
C ALA A 10 -13.81 7.41 21.34
N LEU A 11 -14.10 7.26 22.63
CA LEU A 11 -13.86 6.01 23.36
C LEU A 11 -14.70 4.83 22.79
N LEU A 12 -15.96 5.07 22.49
CA LEU A 12 -16.82 4.06 21.86
C LEU A 12 -16.29 3.62 20.48
N SER A 13 -15.79 4.56 19.68
CA SER A 13 -15.18 4.23 18.38
C SER A 13 -13.93 3.37 18.53
N ILE A 14 -13.08 3.69 19.50
CA ILE A 14 -11.87 2.90 19.79
C ILE A 14 -12.26 1.49 20.26
N VAL A 15 -13.21 1.39 21.19
CA VAL A 15 -13.67 0.09 21.69
C VAL A 15 -14.30 -0.73 20.58
N ALA A 16 -15.14 -0.13 19.72
CA ALA A 16 -15.75 -0.81 18.58
C ALA A 16 -14.66 -1.34 17.62
N SER A 17 -13.65 -0.56 17.31
CA SER A 17 -12.53 -0.99 16.47
C SER A 17 -11.76 -2.16 17.08
N LEU A 18 -11.47 -2.11 18.38
CA LEU A 18 -10.82 -3.21 19.09
C LEU A 18 -11.67 -4.50 19.09
N VAL A 19 -12.96 -4.38 19.32
CA VAL A 19 -13.88 -5.52 19.25
C VAL A 19 -13.88 -6.14 17.85
N CYS A 20 -13.95 -5.32 16.79
CA CYS A 20 -13.86 -5.82 15.40
C CYS A 20 -12.55 -6.58 15.13
N ILE A 21 -11.42 -6.06 15.63
CA ILE A 21 -10.12 -6.74 15.49
C ILE A 21 -10.15 -8.10 16.19
N VAL A 22 -10.65 -8.17 17.43
CA VAL A 22 -10.73 -9.42 18.19
C VAL A 22 -11.64 -10.43 17.49
N ILE A 23 -12.81 -10.00 17.01
CA ILE A 23 -13.72 -10.86 16.24
C ILE A 23 -13.04 -11.39 14.98
N GLY A 24 -12.35 -10.52 14.21
CA GLY A 24 -11.63 -10.93 13.01
C GLY A 24 -10.52 -11.96 13.30
N LEU A 25 -9.77 -11.78 14.39
CA LEU A 25 -8.77 -12.74 14.84
C LEU A 25 -9.37 -14.07 15.26
N LEU A 26 -10.51 -14.06 15.97
CA LEU A 26 -11.22 -15.28 16.35
C LEU A 26 -11.72 -16.06 15.14
N VAL A 27 -12.34 -15.37 14.18
CA VAL A 27 -12.79 -15.99 12.92
C VAL A 27 -11.58 -16.58 12.17
N GLY A 28 -10.48 -15.84 12.06
CA GLY A 28 -9.23 -16.32 11.44
C GLY A 28 -8.69 -17.58 12.15
N PHE A 29 -8.73 -17.61 13.48
CA PHE A 29 -8.30 -18.78 14.26
C PHE A 29 -9.22 -19.99 14.02
N ILE A 30 -10.53 -19.78 13.97
CA ILE A 30 -11.49 -20.86 13.68
C ILE A 30 -11.23 -21.44 12.29
N ILE A 31 -10.97 -20.60 11.28
CA ILE A 31 -10.66 -21.07 9.93
C ILE A 31 -9.38 -21.90 9.94
N LEU A 32 -8.30 -21.43 10.60
CA LEU A 32 -7.05 -22.20 10.73
C LEU A 32 -7.28 -23.54 11.43
N TYR A 33 -8.11 -23.57 12.48
CA TYR A 33 -8.43 -24.78 13.20
C TYR A 33 -9.23 -25.77 12.34
N CYS A 34 -10.14 -25.31 11.53
CA CYS A 34 -10.90 -26.15 10.59
C CYS A 34 -10.02 -26.74 9.48
N ILE A 35 -8.96 -26.03 9.06
CA ILE A 35 -8.03 -26.51 8.02
C ILE A 35 -7.04 -27.53 8.59
N ASN A 36 -6.42 -27.22 9.73
CA ASN A 36 -5.45 -28.08 10.39
C ASN A 36 -5.40 -27.79 11.89
N ALA A 37 -6.15 -28.56 12.66
CA ALA A 37 -6.28 -28.38 14.11
C ALA A 37 -4.94 -28.56 14.86
N GLU A 38 -4.06 -29.45 14.39
CA GLU A 38 -2.79 -29.75 15.04
C GLU A 38 -1.82 -28.58 15.00
N ASN A 39 -1.78 -27.84 13.89
CA ASN A 39 -0.87 -26.70 13.69
C ASN A 39 -1.54 -25.32 13.85
N ALA A 40 -2.83 -25.28 14.14
CA ALA A 40 -3.60 -24.03 14.21
C ALA A 40 -3.08 -23.05 15.27
N VAL A 41 -2.73 -23.58 16.46
CA VAL A 41 -2.22 -22.77 17.58
C VAL A 41 -0.85 -22.20 17.25
N ASP A 42 0.06 -22.99 16.66
CA ASP A 42 1.39 -22.53 16.27
C ASP A 42 1.29 -21.50 15.13
N GLY A 43 0.47 -21.78 14.12
CA GLY A 43 0.20 -20.85 13.01
C GLY A 43 -0.36 -19.52 13.51
N PHE A 44 -1.36 -19.54 14.38
CA PHE A 44 -1.95 -18.34 14.95
C PHE A 44 -0.96 -17.55 15.82
N THR A 45 -0.15 -18.24 16.60
CA THR A 45 0.92 -17.62 17.41
C THR A 45 1.95 -16.93 16.53
N ARG A 46 2.31 -17.51 15.39
CA ARG A 46 3.22 -16.90 14.42
C ARG A 46 2.61 -15.65 13.77
N ILE A 47 1.32 -15.64 13.50
CA ILE A 47 0.62 -14.45 12.99
C ILE A 47 0.67 -13.31 14.02
N ILE A 48 0.33 -13.59 15.29
CA ILE A 48 0.34 -12.58 16.35
C ILE A 48 1.75 -12.06 16.66
N LYS A 49 2.73 -12.97 16.67
CA LYS A 49 4.13 -12.65 16.98
C LYS A 49 4.97 -12.28 15.75
N GLY A 50 4.39 -12.23 14.56
CA GLY A 50 5.10 -12.12 13.28
C GLY A 50 6.18 -11.04 13.27
N GLY A 51 5.82 -9.81 13.62
CA GLY A 51 6.76 -8.69 13.66
C GLY A 51 7.87 -8.80 14.72
N PHE A 52 7.64 -9.59 15.78
CA PHE A 52 8.59 -9.77 16.89
C PHE A 52 9.38 -11.08 16.82
N TYR A 53 9.00 -11.99 15.92
CA TYR A 53 9.57 -13.34 15.85
C TYR A 53 11.05 -13.33 15.43
N LEU A 54 11.43 -12.46 14.52
CA LEU A 54 12.80 -12.31 13.98
C LEU A 54 13.49 -11.07 14.57
N LYS A 55 13.70 -11.03 15.88
CA LYS A 55 14.44 -9.94 16.56
C LYS A 55 15.88 -9.80 16.03
N PRO A 56 16.40 -8.60 15.75
CA PRO A 56 15.77 -7.30 15.58
C PRO A 56 15.27 -7.06 14.13
N LYS A 57 15.56 -8.00 13.20
CA LYS A 57 15.23 -7.87 11.77
C LYS A 57 13.73 -7.77 11.50
N GLY A 58 12.90 -8.48 12.29
CA GLY A 58 11.45 -8.42 12.18
C GLY A 58 10.91 -7.02 12.41
N ILE A 59 11.28 -6.38 13.52
CA ILE A 59 10.85 -5.02 13.86
C ILE A 59 11.33 -4.00 12.82
N GLY A 60 12.58 -4.12 12.37
CA GLY A 60 13.11 -3.26 11.31
C GLY A 60 12.34 -3.40 9.98
N SER A 61 11.96 -4.61 9.62
CA SER A 61 11.14 -4.88 8.43
C SER A 61 9.74 -4.28 8.57
N GLU A 62 9.10 -4.41 9.73
CA GLU A 62 7.77 -3.82 9.98
C GLU A 62 7.80 -2.29 9.89
N ILE A 63 8.81 -1.65 10.48
CA ILE A 63 8.99 -0.19 10.39
C ILE A 63 9.21 0.23 8.92
N ALA A 64 10.07 -0.48 8.20
CA ALA A 64 10.33 -0.18 6.79
C ALA A 64 9.07 -0.33 5.91
N GLN A 65 8.26 -1.36 6.14
CA GLN A 65 7.02 -1.58 5.40
C GLN A 65 5.89 -0.64 5.82
N SER A 66 5.91 -0.09 7.03
CA SER A 66 4.92 0.89 7.47
C SER A 66 5.08 2.25 6.79
N ALA A 67 6.29 2.62 6.36
CA ALA A 67 6.53 3.93 5.74
C ALA A 67 5.70 4.17 4.47
N PRO A 68 5.66 3.28 3.46
CA PRO A 68 4.80 3.45 2.29
C PRO A 68 3.31 3.51 2.65
N LEU A 69 2.86 2.72 3.63
CA LEU A 69 1.47 2.72 4.10
C LEU A 69 1.07 4.05 4.74
N ILE A 70 1.95 4.63 5.56
CA ILE A 70 1.73 5.95 6.17
C ILE A 70 1.66 7.03 5.08
N MET A 71 2.58 7.02 4.13
CA MET A 71 2.62 8.00 3.05
C MET A 71 1.40 7.93 2.14
N THR A 72 0.98 6.72 1.74
CA THR A 72 -0.24 6.53 0.96
C THR A 72 -1.49 6.91 1.76
N GLY A 73 -1.55 6.57 3.04
CA GLY A 73 -2.63 6.98 3.94
C GLY A 73 -2.76 8.50 4.08
N LEU A 74 -1.64 9.21 4.22
CA LEU A 74 -1.61 10.68 4.24
C LEU A 74 -2.08 11.30 2.91
N SER A 75 -1.67 10.72 1.77
CA SER A 75 -2.11 11.15 0.45
C SER A 75 -3.63 11.02 0.29
N VAL A 76 -4.21 9.89 0.71
CA VAL A 76 -5.66 9.66 0.69
C VAL A 76 -6.38 10.60 1.66
N ALA A 77 -5.86 10.81 2.86
CA ALA A 77 -6.43 11.72 3.85
C ALA A 77 -6.43 13.18 3.34
N PHE A 78 -5.38 13.59 2.64
CA PHE A 78 -5.32 14.91 1.99
C PHE A 78 -6.38 15.04 0.90
N ALA A 79 -6.54 14.04 0.04
CA ALA A 79 -7.57 14.02 -0.99
C ALA A 79 -8.98 14.15 -0.37
N PHE A 80 -9.28 13.43 0.70
CA PHE A 80 -10.56 13.57 1.42
C PHE A 80 -10.79 14.98 2.00
N LYS A 81 -9.74 15.61 2.52
CA LYS A 81 -9.81 16.99 3.00
C LYS A 81 -10.15 18.00 1.90
N THR A 82 -9.75 17.74 0.67
CA THR A 82 -10.05 18.58 -0.50
C THR A 82 -11.37 18.22 -1.17
N GLY A 83 -12.13 17.29 -0.62
CA GLY A 83 -13.42 16.85 -1.16
C GLY A 83 -13.34 15.88 -2.34
N LEU A 84 -12.14 15.33 -2.60
CA LEU A 84 -11.93 14.32 -3.63
C LEU A 84 -11.80 12.92 -2.99
N PHE A 85 -12.56 11.97 -3.49
CA PHE A 85 -12.50 10.59 -3.03
C PHE A 85 -11.52 9.79 -3.90
N ASN A 86 -10.25 9.69 -3.45
CA ASN A 86 -9.21 9.00 -4.22
C ASN A 86 -8.91 7.61 -3.67
N ILE A 87 -9.45 6.58 -4.33
CA ILE A 87 -9.14 5.16 -4.06
C ILE A 87 -7.95 4.67 -4.91
N GLY A 88 -7.43 5.50 -5.81
CA GLY A 88 -6.35 5.16 -6.75
C GLY A 88 -4.93 5.23 -6.19
N ALA A 89 -4.76 5.41 -4.87
CA ALA A 89 -3.44 5.60 -4.25
C ALA A 89 -2.47 4.44 -4.48
N ALA A 90 -2.94 3.19 -4.52
CA ALA A 90 -2.08 2.04 -4.78
C ALA A 90 -1.55 2.04 -6.22
N GLY A 91 -2.37 2.39 -7.23
CA GLY A 91 -1.93 2.54 -8.62
C GLY A 91 -0.93 3.68 -8.79
N GLN A 92 -1.15 4.82 -8.12
CA GLN A 92 -0.22 5.95 -8.10
C GLN A 92 1.13 5.55 -7.50
N TYR A 93 1.11 4.81 -6.39
CA TYR A 93 2.30 4.28 -5.76
C TYR A 93 3.05 3.33 -6.72
N THR A 94 2.35 2.39 -7.36
CA THR A 94 2.95 1.43 -8.28
C THR A 94 3.61 2.11 -9.48
N VAL A 95 2.96 3.11 -10.08
CA VAL A 95 3.53 3.88 -11.20
C VAL A 95 4.71 4.74 -10.72
N GLY A 96 4.63 5.31 -9.53
CA GLY A 96 5.76 6.04 -8.92
C GLY A 96 6.98 5.14 -8.69
N VAL A 97 6.78 3.95 -8.13
CA VAL A 97 7.85 2.96 -7.92
C VAL A 97 8.45 2.52 -9.26
N PHE A 98 7.64 2.30 -10.29
CA PHE A 98 8.13 1.99 -11.63
C PHE A 98 9.04 3.11 -12.16
N GLY A 99 8.64 4.37 -12.03
CA GLY A 99 9.47 5.52 -12.40
C GLY A 99 10.82 5.51 -11.68
N ALA A 100 10.83 5.30 -10.35
CA ALA A 100 12.07 5.20 -9.60
C ALA A 100 12.97 4.06 -10.09
N LEU A 101 12.41 2.87 -10.30
CA LEU A 101 13.15 1.69 -10.76
C LEU A 101 13.70 1.87 -12.17
N TYR A 102 12.95 2.48 -13.08
CA TYR A 102 13.40 2.77 -14.44
C TYR A 102 14.63 3.66 -14.43
N PHE A 103 14.59 4.77 -13.69
CA PHE A 103 15.73 5.68 -13.59
C PHE A 103 16.94 5.04 -12.87
N ALA A 104 16.68 4.17 -11.89
CA ALA A 104 17.75 3.51 -11.15
C ALA A 104 18.44 2.38 -11.94
N ILE A 105 17.65 1.52 -12.61
CA ILE A 105 18.16 0.30 -13.24
C ILE A 105 18.58 0.54 -14.69
N ILE A 106 17.78 1.27 -15.47
CA ILE A 106 18.03 1.48 -16.89
C ILE A 106 18.96 2.68 -17.12
N LEU A 107 18.70 3.79 -16.42
CA LEU A 107 19.47 5.03 -16.62
C LEU A 107 20.62 5.18 -15.62
N HIS A 108 20.78 4.26 -14.66
CA HIS A 108 21.83 4.28 -13.62
C HIS A 108 21.95 5.63 -12.91
N MET A 109 20.83 6.30 -12.65
CA MET A 109 20.80 7.62 -12.02
C MET A 109 20.95 7.53 -10.50
N PRO A 110 21.46 8.58 -9.85
CA PRO A 110 21.60 8.62 -8.41
C PRO A 110 20.23 8.66 -7.70
N TRP A 111 20.19 8.19 -6.46
CA TRP A 111 18.97 7.98 -5.68
C TRP A 111 18.01 9.19 -5.59
N TYR A 112 18.55 10.42 -5.53
CA TYR A 112 17.73 11.63 -5.48
C TYR A 112 16.97 11.91 -6.79
N VAL A 113 17.57 11.56 -7.96
CA VAL A 113 16.89 11.63 -9.26
C VAL A 113 15.79 10.58 -9.34
N CYS A 114 16.05 9.38 -8.86
CA CYS A 114 15.06 8.30 -8.79
C CYS A 114 13.86 8.69 -7.90
N LEU A 115 14.12 9.36 -6.77
CA LEU A 115 13.09 9.88 -5.90
C LEU A 115 12.22 10.94 -6.61
N LEU A 116 12.84 11.90 -7.29
CA LEU A 116 12.13 12.91 -8.08
C LEU A 116 11.31 12.27 -9.21
N ALA A 117 11.86 11.29 -9.91
CA ALA A 117 11.15 10.55 -10.94
C ALA A 117 9.91 9.84 -10.36
N ALA A 118 10.04 9.19 -9.19
CA ALA A 118 8.90 8.58 -8.50
C ALA A 118 7.80 9.59 -8.19
N MET A 119 8.18 10.75 -7.64
CA MET A 119 7.23 11.82 -7.31
C MET A 119 6.50 12.34 -8.55
N VAL A 120 7.22 12.60 -9.64
CA VAL A 120 6.64 13.10 -10.89
C VAL A 120 5.71 12.07 -11.52
N CYS A 121 6.15 10.82 -11.65
CA CYS A 121 5.33 9.74 -12.22
C CYS A 121 4.06 9.49 -11.41
N GLY A 122 4.18 9.43 -10.09
CA GLY A 122 3.02 9.27 -9.20
C GLY A 122 2.07 10.47 -9.26
N ALA A 123 2.60 11.70 -9.33
CA ALA A 123 1.81 12.91 -9.44
C ALA A 123 1.05 13.00 -10.78
N ILE A 124 1.71 12.70 -11.90
CA ILE A 124 1.07 12.66 -13.23
C ILE A 124 -0.05 11.64 -13.23
N TRP A 125 0.22 10.42 -12.73
CA TRP A 125 -0.81 9.38 -12.65
C TRP A 125 -1.99 9.78 -11.77
N GLY A 126 -1.71 10.40 -10.62
CA GLY A 126 -2.73 10.90 -9.70
C GLY A 126 -3.54 12.09 -10.22
N ALA A 127 -2.97 12.90 -11.12
CA ALA A 127 -3.68 14.00 -11.73
C ALA A 127 -4.77 13.55 -12.72
N VAL A 128 -4.63 12.36 -13.32
CA VAL A 128 -5.56 11.87 -14.34
C VAL A 128 -7.01 11.78 -13.84
N PRO A 129 -7.33 11.11 -12.71
CA PRO A 129 -8.68 11.09 -12.16
C PRO A 129 -9.22 12.51 -11.85
N GLY A 130 -8.33 13.40 -11.37
CA GLY A 130 -8.68 14.80 -11.12
C GLY A 130 -9.06 15.58 -12.39
N ILE A 131 -8.33 15.37 -13.48
CA ILE A 131 -8.63 15.95 -14.80
C ILE A 131 -9.98 15.46 -15.31
N PHE A 132 -10.26 14.15 -15.21
CA PHE A 132 -11.56 13.60 -15.61
C PHE A 132 -12.71 14.20 -14.79
N LYS A 133 -12.50 14.43 -13.50
CA LYS A 133 -13.50 15.12 -12.66
C LYS A 133 -13.70 16.57 -13.09
N ALA A 134 -12.60 17.31 -13.29
CA ALA A 134 -12.66 18.75 -13.54
C ALA A 134 -13.25 19.11 -14.92
N TYR A 135 -12.87 18.39 -15.97
CA TYR A 135 -13.25 18.72 -17.34
C TYR A 135 -14.47 17.93 -17.84
N PHE A 136 -14.64 16.69 -17.41
CA PHE A 136 -15.70 15.82 -17.90
C PHE A 136 -16.78 15.53 -16.86
N ASN A 137 -16.64 16.05 -15.64
CA ASN A 137 -17.54 15.81 -14.52
C ASN A 137 -17.82 14.31 -14.25
N VAL A 138 -16.82 13.46 -14.54
CA VAL A 138 -16.89 12.02 -14.29
C VAL A 138 -16.73 11.77 -12.79
N ASN A 139 -17.39 10.72 -12.28
CA ASN A 139 -17.29 10.34 -10.88
C ASN A 139 -15.85 9.92 -10.54
N GLU A 140 -15.22 10.66 -9.62
CA GLU A 140 -13.83 10.46 -9.21
C GLU A 140 -13.57 9.09 -8.57
N VAL A 141 -14.58 8.51 -7.93
CA VAL A 141 -14.47 7.18 -7.29
C VAL A 141 -14.27 6.10 -8.36
N ILE A 142 -15.11 6.11 -9.38
CA ILE A 142 -15.04 5.14 -10.48
C ILE A 142 -13.74 5.32 -11.24
N THR A 143 -13.39 6.56 -11.58
CA THR A 143 -12.16 6.85 -12.33
C THR A 143 -10.92 6.42 -11.55
N SER A 144 -10.85 6.73 -10.26
CA SER A 144 -9.69 6.35 -9.45
C SER A 144 -9.55 4.83 -9.27
N ILE A 145 -10.67 4.09 -9.13
CA ILE A 145 -10.63 2.62 -9.10
C ILE A 145 -10.12 2.06 -10.44
N MET A 146 -10.62 2.57 -11.56
CA MET A 146 -10.16 2.10 -12.88
C MET A 146 -8.68 2.40 -13.10
N PHE A 147 -8.23 3.63 -12.81
CA PHE A 147 -6.82 4.00 -12.94
C PHE A 147 -5.91 3.27 -11.95
N ASN A 148 -6.42 2.81 -10.82
CA ASN A 148 -5.68 1.94 -9.92
C ASN A 148 -5.30 0.61 -10.60
N TRP A 149 -6.27 -0.05 -11.22
CA TRP A 149 -6.04 -1.32 -11.93
C TRP A 149 -5.25 -1.13 -13.22
N ILE A 150 -5.54 -0.08 -13.99
CA ILE A 150 -4.78 0.24 -15.19
C ILE A 150 -3.30 0.47 -14.85
N GLY A 151 -3.00 1.23 -13.79
CA GLY A 151 -1.63 1.45 -13.33
C GLY A 151 -0.90 0.17 -12.95
N LEU A 152 -1.57 -0.71 -12.20
CA LEU A 152 -1.01 -1.99 -11.81
C LEU A 152 -0.69 -2.88 -13.03
N TYR A 153 -1.65 -3.06 -13.93
CA TYR A 153 -1.45 -3.89 -15.11
C TYR A 153 -0.47 -3.28 -16.11
N LEU A 154 -0.49 -1.97 -16.31
CA LEU A 154 0.46 -1.27 -17.17
C LEU A 154 1.90 -1.46 -16.67
N VAL A 155 2.15 -1.28 -15.38
CA VAL A 155 3.49 -1.47 -14.81
C VAL A 155 3.94 -2.92 -14.93
N ASN A 156 3.05 -3.88 -14.66
CA ASN A 156 3.36 -5.29 -14.85
C ASN A 156 3.73 -5.60 -16.31
N GLU A 157 2.95 -5.12 -17.27
CA GLU A 157 3.23 -5.30 -18.70
C GLU A 157 4.58 -4.70 -19.11
N LEU A 158 4.86 -3.47 -18.65
CA LEU A 158 6.14 -2.81 -18.94
C LEU A 158 7.32 -3.56 -18.34
N MET A 159 7.20 -4.06 -17.12
CA MET A 159 8.30 -4.77 -16.45
C MET A 159 8.57 -6.15 -17.03
N TYR A 160 7.50 -6.91 -17.38
CA TYR A 160 7.66 -8.30 -17.81
C TYR A 160 7.92 -8.44 -19.31
N ASN A 161 7.27 -7.64 -20.14
CA ASN A 161 7.24 -7.85 -21.59
C ASN A 161 7.98 -6.75 -22.37
N THR A 162 7.91 -5.50 -21.92
CA THR A 162 8.43 -4.36 -22.68
C THR A 162 9.87 -3.98 -22.26
N ILE A 163 10.17 -4.08 -20.97
CA ILE A 163 11.49 -3.72 -20.42
C ILE A 163 12.01 -4.88 -19.56
N PRO A 164 12.35 -6.03 -20.19
CA PRO A 164 12.79 -7.21 -19.46
C PRO A 164 14.10 -7.01 -18.69
N ASP A 165 14.90 -6.00 -19.05
CA ASP A 165 16.15 -5.66 -18.35
C ASP A 165 15.92 -5.14 -16.92
N MET A 166 14.69 -4.80 -16.54
CA MET A 166 14.35 -4.41 -15.17
C MET A 166 14.05 -5.60 -14.26
N TYR A 167 13.78 -6.77 -14.83
CA TYR A 167 13.21 -7.89 -14.09
C TYR A 167 13.96 -9.19 -14.37
N ASP A 168 14.43 -9.84 -13.31
CA ASP A 168 15.03 -11.17 -13.41
C ASP A 168 13.93 -12.25 -13.33
N GLN A 169 13.62 -12.86 -14.45
CA GLN A 169 12.61 -13.91 -14.57
C GLN A 169 12.91 -15.16 -13.73
N LYS A 170 14.19 -15.44 -13.43
CA LYS A 170 14.60 -16.60 -12.64
C LYS A 170 14.32 -16.41 -11.15
N THR A 171 14.50 -15.19 -10.66
CA THR A 171 14.32 -14.87 -9.23
C THR A 171 12.98 -14.21 -8.93
N THR A 172 12.18 -13.87 -9.95
CA THR A 172 10.93 -13.11 -9.82
C THR A 172 11.09 -11.79 -9.06
N ARG A 173 12.22 -11.10 -9.25
CA ARG A 173 12.58 -9.85 -8.58
C ARG A 173 13.20 -8.88 -9.56
N THR A 174 13.15 -7.59 -9.23
CA THR A 174 13.94 -6.58 -9.94
C THR A 174 15.43 -6.79 -9.71
N TYR A 175 16.26 -6.41 -10.67
CA TYR A 175 17.71 -6.44 -10.48
C TYR A 175 18.12 -5.58 -9.28
N LYS A 176 19.22 -6.00 -8.63
CA LYS A 176 19.75 -5.23 -7.49
C LYS A 176 20.26 -3.88 -8.01
N LEU A 177 19.90 -2.82 -7.27
CA LEU A 177 20.47 -1.51 -7.50
C LEU A 177 21.98 -1.58 -7.21
N SER A 178 22.80 -1.12 -8.16
CA SER A 178 24.21 -0.89 -7.90
C SER A 178 24.33 0.31 -6.96
N SER A 179 24.83 0.06 -5.76
CA SER A 179 25.17 1.12 -4.79
C SER A 179 26.32 1.99 -5.29
#